data_038ae4da1e571add4f74ad656557aa21
#
_entry.id   038ae4da1e571add4f74ad656557aa21
#
_cell.length_a   1.000
_cell.length_b   1.000
_cell.length_c   1.000
_cell.angle_alpha   90.00
_cell.angle_beta   90.00
_cell.angle_gamma   90.00
#
_symmetry.space_group_name_H-M   'P 1'
#
loop_
_entity.id
_entity.type
_entity.pdbx_description
1 polymer ?
#
loop_
_entity_poly.entity_id
_entity_poly.type
_entity_poly.pdbx_seq_one_letter_code
_entity_poly.pdbx_strand_id
1 'polypeptide(L)'
;MRRSNLPHVVAVLTLAVIATGCSAYSSSSSAASAPAPSVAAAPAPAYTPAMVALGDSLFNTGGCQRCHGAKGIGARNAPSLVDGPWLHSDGSFEEITKIVISGIAKEEFKDPARPFAMRPRGGPANLTDDQAKAVAAYVHSISRGKK
;
A
#
# COMPACT_ATOMS: atom_id res chain seq x y z
N MET A 1 2.35 27.37 38.39
CA MET A 1 1.99 28.77 38.29
C MET A 1 2.90 29.45 37.30
N ARG A 2 2.38 29.82 36.14
CA ARG A 2 2.69 31.00 35.33
C ARG A 2 1.86 30.91 34.06
N ARG A 3 0.79 31.66 34.03
CA ARG A 3 -0.03 31.97 32.86
C ARG A 3 0.66 33.09 32.10
N SER A 4 0.82 32.94 30.81
CA SER A 4 1.21 34.06 29.94
C SER A 4 0.11 34.25 28.91
N ASN A 5 -0.67 35.31 29.09
CA ASN A 5 -1.63 35.86 28.17
C ASN A 5 -0.85 36.62 27.08
N LEU A 6 -1.20 36.43 25.81
CA LEU A 6 -0.83 37.33 24.73
C LEU A 6 -2.09 37.88 24.08
N PRO A 7 -2.12 39.17 23.78
CA PRO A 7 -3.33 39.88 23.38
C PRO A 7 -3.61 39.80 21.88
N HIS A 8 -4.87 39.92 21.57
CA HIS A 8 -5.46 40.05 20.26
C HIS A 8 -5.03 41.35 19.59
N VAL A 9 -4.56 41.27 18.35
CA VAL A 9 -4.47 42.42 17.46
C VAL A 9 -5.48 42.21 16.35
N VAL A 10 -6.55 42.99 16.45
CA VAL A 10 -7.56 43.17 15.42
C VAL A 10 -7.03 44.25 14.46
N ALA A 11 -6.81 43.89 13.22
CA ALA A 11 -6.59 44.87 12.16
C ALA A 11 -7.72 44.77 11.15
N VAL A 12 -8.60 45.76 11.23
CA VAL A 12 -9.64 46.09 10.25
C VAL A 12 -8.99 47.00 9.20
N LEU A 13 -9.06 46.67 7.93
CA LEU A 13 -8.88 47.66 6.85
C LEU A 13 -9.76 47.32 5.65
N THR A 14 -10.81 48.06 5.59
CA THR A 14 -11.53 48.80 4.52
C THR A 14 -11.35 48.41 3.04
N LEU A 15 -12.55 48.28 2.48
CA LEU A 15 -13.03 48.38 1.10
C LEU A 15 -12.21 49.26 0.14
N ALA A 16 -12.06 48.77 -1.10
CA ALA A 16 -12.10 49.57 -2.29
C ALA A 16 -12.76 48.80 -3.43
N VAL A 17 -13.95 49.22 -3.80
CA VAL A 17 -14.72 48.86 -5.00
C VAL A 17 -14.16 49.65 -6.16
N ILE A 18 -13.72 49.02 -7.25
CA ILE A 18 -13.60 49.68 -8.54
C ILE A 18 -14.27 48.76 -9.58
N ALA A 19 -15.43 49.22 -10.02
CA ALA A 19 -16.11 48.76 -11.24
C ALA A 19 -15.48 49.50 -12.44
N THR A 20 -15.23 48.82 -13.51
CA THR A 20 -15.52 49.21 -14.90
C THR A 20 -14.74 48.37 -15.89
N GLY A 21 -15.40 47.90 -16.94
CA GLY A 21 -14.75 47.52 -18.18
C GLY A 21 -15.29 46.21 -18.83
N CYS A 22 -16.49 46.28 -19.41
CA CYS A 22 -16.87 45.35 -20.46
C CYS A 22 -15.88 45.46 -21.65
N SER A 23 -15.28 44.35 -22.05
CA SER A 23 -14.80 44.18 -23.39
C SER A 23 -15.05 42.73 -23.83
N ALA A 24 -16.06 42.56 -24.65
CA ALA A 24 -16.31 41.37 -25.39
C ALA A 24 -15.13 41.14 -26.36
N TYR A 25 -14.36 40.08 -26.15
CA TYR A 25 -13.44 39.60 -27.15
C TYR A 25 -13.90 38.18 -27.55
N SER A 26 -14.73 38.15 -28.56
CA SER A 26 -15.06 36.92 -29.30
C SER A 26 -13.85 36.55 -30.17
N SER A 27 -13.02 35.63 -29.70
CA SER A 27 -12.07 34.94 -30.56
C SER A 27 -12.47 33.48 -30.63
N SER A 28 -13.19 33.13 -31.66
CA SER A 28 -13.38 31.75 -32.11
C SER A 28 -12.03 31.21 -32.59
N SER A 29 -11.28 30.55 -31.68
CA SER A 29 -10.19 29.70 -32.09
C SER A 29 -10.67 28.26 -32.08
N SER A 30 -11.07 27.81 -33.25
CA SER A 30 -11.26 26.39 -33.55
C SER A 30 -9.87 25.75 -33.61
N ALA A 31 -9.33 25.39 -32.41
CA ALA A 31 -8.15 24.55 -32.35
C ALA A 31 -8.61 23.10 -32.52
N ALA A 32 -8.31 22.54 -33.67
CA ALA A 32 -8.39 21.11 -33.92
C ALA A 32 -7.55 20.40 -32.89
N SER A 33 -8.23 19.74 -31.95
CA SER A 33 -7.57 18.83 -31.00
C SER A 33 -6.98 17.67 -31.79
N ALA A 34 -5.67 17.69 -31.97
CA ALA A 34 -4.94 16.51 -32.38
C ALA A 34 -5.20 15.38 -31.36
N PRO A 35 -5.49 14.15 -31.80
CA PRO A 35 -5.62 13.04 -30.88
C PRO A 35 -4.30 12.85 -30.13
N ALA A 36 -4.35 13.00 -28.82
CA ALA A 36 -3.22 12.67 -27.97
C ALA A 36 -2.81 11.21 -28.25
N PRO A 37 -1.50 10.88 -28.31
CA PRO A 37 -1.06 9.51 -28.47
C PRO A 37 -1.65 8.68 -27.34
N SER A 38 -2.45 7.69 -27.68
CA SER A 38 -2.94 6.68 -26.76
C SER A 38 -1.74 5.89 -26.27
N VAL A 39 -1.18 6.30 -25.13
CA VAL A 39 -0.24 5.46 -24.37
C VAL A 39 -1.05 4.24 -23.97
N ALA A 40 -0.73 3.09 -24.56
CA ALA A 40 -1.29 1.83 -24.14
C ALA A 40 -1.12 1.75 -22.62
N ALA A 41 -2.23 1.84 -21.90
CA ALA A 41 -2.22 1.75 -20.44
C ALA A 41 -1.64 0.39 -20.09
N ALA A 42 -0.53 0.37 -19.36
CA ALA A 42 -0.04 -0.84 -18.75
C ALA A 42 -1.21 -1.48 -17.96
N PRO A 43 -1.37 -2.81 -17.97
CA PRO A 43 -2.46 -3.46 -17.24
C PRO A 43 -2.49 -2.91 -15.82
N ALA A 44 -3.67 -2.48 -15.38
CA ALA A 44 -3.85 -1.93 -14.05
C ALA A 44 -3.32 -2.93 -13.02
N PRO A 45 -2.56 -2.49 -12.01
CA PRO A 45 -2.04 -3.40 -11.00
C PRO A 45 -3.22 -4.13 -10.33
N ALA A 46 -3.03 -5.41 -10.02
CA ALA A 46 -4.05 -6.26 -9.40
C ALA A 46 -4.56 -5.74 -8.04
N TYR A 47 -3.93 -4.69 -7.49
CA TYR A 47 -4.28 -4.06 -6.22
C TYR A 47 -3.95 -2.55 -6.23
N THR A 48 -4.58 -1.82 -5.30
CA THR A 48 -4.44 -0.36 -5.20
C THR A 48 -3.38 0.04 -4.16
N PRO A 49 -2.85 1.29 -4.22
CA PRO A 49 -1.98 1.82 -3.16
C PRO A 49 -2.62 1.80 -1.77
N ALA A 50 -3.94 1.99 -1.69
CA ALA A 50 -4.67 1.91 -0.41
C ALA A 50 -4.64 0.49 0.17
N MET A 51 -4.75 -0.55 -0.67
CA MET A 51 -4.57 -1.94 -0.23
C MET A 51 -3.17 -2.20 0.30
N VAL A 52 -2.14 -1.66 -0.35
CA VAL A 52 -0.75 -1.78 0.13
C VAL A 52 -0.58 -1.14 1.50
N ALA A 53 -1.11 0.06 1.71
CA ALA A 53 -1.02 0.76 3.00
C ALA A 53 -1.76 0.01 4.12
N LEU A 54 -2.96 -0.52 3.82
CA LEU A 54 -3.70 -1.38 4.75
C LEU A 54 -2.92 -2.65 5.06
N GLY A 55 -2.34 -3.27 4.03
CA GLY A 55 -1.53 -4.48 4.17
C GLY A 55 -0.28 -4.27 5.02
N ASP A 56 0.42 -3.15 4.86
CA ASP A 56 1.55 -2.76 5.71
C ASP A 56 1.13 -2.67 7.18
N SER A 57 0.04 -1.97 7.46
CA SER A 57 -0.50 -1.88 8.82
C SER A 57 -0.84 -3.25 9.39
N LEU A 58 -1.58 -4.09 8.66
CA LEU A 58 -1.96 -5.43 9.09
C LEU A 58 -0.76 -6.36 9.26
N PHE A 59 0.24 -6.27 8.40
CA PHE A 59 1.48 -7.05 8.50
C PHE A 59 2.20 -6.76 9.81
N ASN A 60 2.29 -5.49 10.18
CA ASN A 60 2.99 -5.05 11.38
C ASN A 60 2.18 -5.29 12.67
N THR A 61 0.85 -5.18 12.64
CA THR A 61 -0.02 -5.35 13.81
C THR A 61 -0.59 -6.76 13.94
N GLY A 62 -0.81 -7.44 12.82
CA GLY A 62 -1.43 -8.77 12.75
C GLY A 62 -0.49 -9.95 13.08
N GLY A 63 0.75 -9.67 13.46
CA GLY A 63 1.70 -10.69 13.89
C GLY A 63 2.58 -11.28 12.79
N CYS A 64 2.42 -10.92 11.51
CA CYS A 64 3.22 -11.42 10.40
C CYS A 64 4.71 -11.09 10.58
N GLN A 65 5.02 -9.86 10.99
CA GLN A 65 6.39 -9.41 11.26
C GLN A 65 7.09 -10.22 12.37
N ARG A 66 6.36 -10.84 13.28
CA ARG A 66 6.97 -11.67 14.36
C ARG A 66 7.71 -12.88 13.81
N CYS A 67 7.27 -13.38 12.67
CA CYS A 67 7.89 -14.50 11.98
C CYS A 67 8.75 -14.03 10.80
N HIS A 68 8.25 -13.10 9.99
CA HIS A 68 8.91 -12.65 8.76
C HIS A 68 9.85 -11.45 8.97
N GLY A 69 10.00 -10.96 10.19
CA GLY A 69 10.80 -9.77 10.50
C GLY A 69 10.09 -8.46 10.09
N ALA A 70 10.60 -7.35 10.62
CA ALA A 70 10.11 -6.03 10.26
C ALA A 70 10.25 -5.82 8.74
N LYS A 71 9.21 -5.29 8.10
CA LYS A 71 9.19 -5.06 6.64
C LYS A 71 9.47 -6.33 5.81
N GLY A 72 9.29 -7.51 6.38
CA GLY A 72 9.44 -8.77 5.65
C GLY A 72 10.89 -9.21 5.37
N ILE A 73 11.88 -8.66 6.04
CA ILE A 73 13.30 -8.98 5.80
C ILE A 73 13.71 -10.40 6.23
N GLY A 74 12.77 -11.16 6.79
CA GLY A 74 13.02 -12.47 7.32
C GLY A 74 13.48 -12.46 8.78
N ALA A 75 13.35 -13.62 9.43
CA ALA A 75 13.84 -13.88 10.77
C ALA A 75 14.07 -15.38 10.95
N ARG A 76 14.48 -15.80 12.15
CA ARG A 76 14.68 -17.22 12.45
C ARG A 76 13.43 -18.07 12.15
N ASN A 77 12.23 -17.53 12.35
CA ASN A 77 10.98 -18.28 12.27
C ASN A 77 10.43 -18.40 10.85
N ALA A 78 10.77 -17.47 9.95
CA ALA A 78 10.29 -17.49 8.58
C ALA A 78 11.30 -16.82 7.62
N PRO A 79 11.27 -17.17 6.31
CA PRO A 79 12.18 -16.61 5.33
C PRO A 79 11.88 -15.14 5.05
N SER A 80 12.88 -14.48 4.42
CA SER A 80 12.69 -13.14 3.85
C SER A 80 11.59 -13.16 2.78
N LEU A 81 10.81 -12.08 2.76
CA LEU A 81 9.81 -11.80 1.74
C LEU A 81 10.28 -10.74 0.73
N VAL A 82 11.45 -10.12 0.97
CA VAL A 82 11.98 -9.04 0.12
C VAL A 82 13.10 -9.51 -0.79
N ASP A 83 13.81 -10.56 -0.43
CA ASP A 83 14.93 -11.12 -1.18
C ASP A 83 14.93 -12.65 -1.19
N GLY A 84 15.84 -13.25 -1.99
CA GLY A 84 15.96 -14.69 -2.16
C GLY A 84 14.80 -15.32 -2.94
N PRO A 85 14.84 -16.65 -3.19
CA PRO A 85 13.81 -17.34 -3.96
C PRO A 85 12.52 -17.51 -3.17
N TRP A 86 11.41 -17.57 -3.89
CA TRP A 86 10.14 -18.01 -3.31
C TRP A 86 10.19 -19.53 -3.08
N LEU A 87 9.83 -19.97 -1.87
CA LEU A 87 9.89 -21.38 -1.49
C LEU A 87 8.58 -22.12 -1.78
N HIS A 88 7.44 -21.44 -1.68
CA HIS A 88 6.10 -22.06 -1.72
C HIS A 88 5.15 -21.39 -2.73
N SER A 89 5.63 -20.46 -3.54
CA SER A 89 4.85 -19.78 -4.57
C SER A 89 5.74 -19.34 -5.73
N ASP A 90 5.13 -18.82 -6.78
CA ASP A 90 5.82 -18.13 -7.88
C ASP A 90 6.03 -16.64 -7.60
N GLY A 91 5.52 -16.14 -6.47
CA GLY A 91 5.58 -14.74 -6.08
C GLY A 91 4.49 -13.87 -6.68
N SER A 92 3.53 -14.43 -7.41
CA SER A 92 2.37 -13.69 -7.90
C SER A 92 1.47 -13.23 -6.76
N PHE A 93 0.73 -12.15 -6.98
CA PHE A 93 -0.22 -11.63 -5.99
C PHE A 93 -1.26 -12.67 -5.60
N GLU A 94 -1.73 -13.44 -6.56
CA GLU A 94 -2.72 -14.50 -6.38
C GLU A 94 -2.18 -15.63 -5.49
N GLU A 95 -0.99 -16.13 -5.76
CA GLU A 95 -0.39 -17.20 -4.97
C GLU A 95 -0.01 -16.73 -3.56
N ILE A 96 0.50 -15.51 -3.41
CA ILE A 96 0.74 -14.92 -2.09
C ILE A 96 -0.59 -14.81 -1.31
N THR A 97 -1.67 -14.35 -1.95
CA THR A 97 -3.00 -14.26 -1.34
C THR A 97 -3.48 -15.62 -0.84
N LYS A 98 -3.36 -16.63 -1.68
CA LYS A 98 -3.73 -18.01 -1.34
C LYS A 98 -2.95 -18.51 -0.13
N ILE A 99 -1.64 -18.31 -0.10
CA ILE A 99 -0.79 -18.70 1.03
C ILE A 99 -1.17 -17.96 2.33
N VAL A 100 -1.48 -16.67 2.27
CA VAL A 100 -1.94 -15.92 3.45
C VAL A 100 -3.25 -16.48 3.99
N ILE A 101 -4.16 -16.90 3.12
CA ILE A 101 -5.45 -17.47 3.49
C ILE A 101 -5.29 -18.90 4.04
N SER A 102 -4.57 -19.77 3.33
CA SER A 102 -4.46 -21.20 3.69
C SER A 102 -3.39 -21.50 4.74
N GLY A 103 -2.38 -20.63 4.85
CA GLY A 103 -1.15 -20.96 5.58
C GLY A 103 -0.29 -21.99 4.86
N ILE A 104 0.72 -22.49 5.56
CA ILE A 104 1.59 -23.58 5.11
C ILE A 104 1.79 -24.51 6.30
N ALA A 105 1.39 -25.78 6.16
CA ALA A 105 1.56 -26.78 7.19
C ALA A 105 3.05 -27.11 7.39
N LYS A 106 3.42 -27.56 8.58
CA LYS A 106 4.83 -27.85 8.92
C LYS A 106 5.42 -28.91 8.01
N GLU A 107 4.63 -29.87 7.61
CA GLU A 107 4.98 -31.00 6.76
C GLU A 107 5.27 -30.61 5.32
N GLU A 108 4.75 -29.45 4.90
CA GLU A 108 4.94 -28.88 3.57
C GLU A 108 6.20 -28.01 3.45
N PHE A 109 6.91 -27.78 4.57
CA PHE A 109 8.06 -26.90 4.58
C PHE A 109 9.21 -27.45 3.75
N LYS A 110 9.68 -26.63 2.81
CA LYS A 110 10.90 -26.90 2.05
C LYS A 110 12.18 -26.65 2.85
N ASP A 111 12.09 -25.89 3.93
CA ASP A 111 13.16 -25.68 4.90
C ASP A 111 12.75 -26.25 6.26
N PRO A 112 13.18 -27.48 6.60
CA PRO A 112 12.80 -28.15 7.84
C PRO A 112 13.35 -27.47 9.09
N ALA A 113 14.36 -26.61 8.96
CA ALA A 113 14.93 -25.87 10.07
C ALA A 113 13.98 -24.79 10.63
N ARG A 114 12.93 -24.44 9.90
CA ARG A 114 11.93 -23.48 10.36
C ARG A 114 11.05 -24.10 11.46
N PRO A 115 10.96 -23.47 12.64
CA PRO A 115 10.35 -24.12 13.82
C PRO A 115 8.81 -24.15 13.79
N PHE A 116 8.16 -23.22 13.09
CA PHE A 116 6.71 -23.03 13.19
C PHE A 116 6.05 -23.02 11.81
N ALA A 117 4.87 -23.65 11.70
CA ALA A 117 3.98 -23.54 10.57
C ALA A 117 3.54 -22.09 10.31
N MET A 118 3.30 -21.74 9.07
CA MET A 118 2.63 -20.49 8.74
C MET A 118 1.13 -20.68 8.92
N ARG A 119 0.58 -20.06 9.97
CA ARG A 119 -0.85 -20.23 10.30
C ARG A 119 -1.74 -19.54 9.27
N PRO A 120 -2.88 -20.15 8.91
CA PRO A 120 -3.88 -19.52 8.07
C PRO A 120 -4.31 -18.15 8.60
N ARG A 121 -4.56 -17.19 7.71
CA ARG A 121 -5.12 -15.88 8.03
C ARG A 121 -4.36 -15.11 9.11
N GLY A 122 -3.04 -15.30 9.19
CA GLY A 122 -2.22 -14.67 10.24
C GLY A 122 -2.46 -15.26 11.65
N GLY A 123 -3.05 -16.45 11.74
CA GLY A 123 -3.33 -17.13 13.00
C GLY A 123 -4.28 -16.33 13.89
N PRO A 124 -3.82 -15.82 15.07
CA PRO A 124 -4.70 -15.07 15.99
C PRO A 124 -5.31 -13.81 15.40
N ALA A 125 -4.72 -13.23 14.34
CA ALA A 125 -5.26 -12.06 13.67
C ALA A 125 -6.57 -12.37 12.91
N ASN A 126 -6.77 -13.63 12.52
CA ASN A 126 -7.96 -14.12 11.83
C ASN A 126 -8.44 -13.19 10.71
N LEU A 127 -7.54 -12.86 9.80
CA LEU A 127 -7.79 -11.91 8.72
C LEU A 127 -8.98 -12.33 7.85
N THR A 128 -9.83 -11.38 7.49
CA THR A 128 -10.83 -11.58 6.44
C THR A 128 -10.15 -11.77 5.08
N ASP A 129 -10.88 -12.20 4.06
CA ASP A 129 -10.34 -12.37 2.70
C ASP A 129 -9.77 -11.06 2.14
N ASP A 130 -10.48 -9.94 2.36
CA ASP A 130 -10.02 -8.63 1.88
C ASP A 130 -8.78 -8.14 2.65
N GLN A 131 -8.69 -8.43 3.95
CA GLN A 131 -7.49 -8.15 4.74
C GLN A 131 -6.31 -9.04 4.31
N ALA A 132 -6.55 -10.30 4.01
CA ALA A 132 -5.54 -11.22 3.47
C ALA A 132 -5.02 -10.74 2.10
N LYS A 133 -5.92 -10.28 1.21
CA LYS A 133 -5.54 -9.64 -0.06
C LYS A 133 -4.72 -8.37 0.18
N ALA A 134 -5.07 -7.54 1.15
CA ALA A 134 -4.31 -6.34 1.48
C ALA A 134 -2.89 -6.70 1.96
N VAL A 135 -2.74 -7.69 2.84
CA VAL A 135 -1.43 -8.21 3.26
C VAL A 135 -0.64 -8.75 2.06
N ALA A 136 -1.29 -9.51 1.18
CA ALA A 136 -0.65 -10.01 -0.05
C ALA A 136 -0.20 -8.88 -0.97
N ALA A 137 -0.99 -7.81 -1.12
CA ALA A 137 -0.62 -6.63 -1.89
C ALA A 137 0.64 -5.94 -1.32
N TYR A 138 0.71 -5.79 -0.01
CA TYR A 138 1.90 -5.27 0.65
C TYR A 138 3.12 -6.18 0.40
N VAL A 139 3.01 -7.48 0.68
CA VAL A 139 4.10 -8.44 0.47
C VAL A 139 4.57 -8.43 -0.98
N HIS A 140 3.65 -8.51 -1.94
CA HIS A 140 3.99 -8.44 -3.37
C HIS A 140 4.69 -7.11 -3.72
N SER A 141 4.28 -5.99 -3.13
CA SER A 141 4.89 -4.68 -3.39
C SER A 141 6.33 -4.58 -2.92
N ILE A 142 6.67 -5.19 -1.77
CA ILE A 142 8.03 -5.17 -1.20
C ILE A 142 8.94 -6.24 -1.81
N SER A 143 8.37 -7.24 -2.48
CA SER A 143 9.11 -8.39 -3.06
C SER A 143 9.45 -8.24 -4.54
N ARG A 144 9.25 -7.07 -5.16
CA ARG A 144 9.44 -6.85 -6.61
C ARG A 144 10.84 -7.18 -7.14
N GLY A 145 11.85 -7.21 -6.26
CA GLY A 145 13.21 -7.64 -6.62
C GLY A 145 13.51 -9.11 -6.37
N LYS A 146 12.55 -9.86 -5.83
CA LYS A 146 12.70 -11.27 -5.48
C LYS A 146 12.59 -12.13 -6.74
N LYS A 147 13.56 -13.00 -6.96
CA LYS A 147 13.62 -13.97 -8.07
C LYS A 147 13.52 -15.38 -7.55
#